data_3b7f78c225f73289f3b3c41c0f199729
#
_entry.id   3b7f78c225f73289f3b3c41c0f199729
#
_cell.length_a   1.000
_cell.length_b   1.000
_cell.length_c   1.000
_cell.angle_alpha   90.00
_cell.angle_beta   90.00
_cell.angle_gamma   90.00
#
_symmetry.space_group_name_H-M   'P 1'
#
loop_
_entity.id
_entity.type
_entity.pdbx_description
1 polymer ?
#
loop_
_entity_poly.entity_id
_entity_poly.type
_entity_poly.pdbx_seq_one_letter_code
_entity_poly.pdbx_strand_id
1 'polypeptide(L)'
;MLIKDALAVILRDLDRLIGILADLTQKYRYTLCVARSFGQHEGPITFGYKTAAWAMELHHCKRLLIDGQRDYLVGKATGTIGNLSSLERFYRRKACPLSKGFAGSSS
;
A
#
# COMPACT_ATOMS: atom_id res chain seq x y z
N MET A 1 -0.85 -4.08 14.91
CA MET A 1 -1.25 -2.76 15.37
C MET A 1 -0.36 -1.67 14.79
N LEU A 2 0.96 -1.71 14.99
CA LEU A 2 1.91 -0.69 14.47
C LEU A 2 1.84 -0.45 12.95
N ILE A 3 1.66 -1.49 12.15
CA ILE A 3 1.58 -1.37 10.68
C ILE A 3 0.34 -0.58 10.24
N LYS A 4 -0.79 -0.76 10.89
CA LYS A 4 -2.02 -0.01 10.59
C LYS A 4 -1.84 1.48 10.86
N ASP A 5 -1.24 1.80 11.99
CA ASP A 5 -1.01 3.19 12.40
C ASP A 5 -0.01 3.87 11.47
N ALA A 6 1.07 3.16 11.11
CA ALA A 6 2.04 3.64 10.13
C ALA A 6 1.41 3.87 8.75
N LEU A 7 0.59 2.94 8.26
CA LEU A 7 -0.13 3.09 6.99
C LEU A 7 -1.11 4.26 7.00
N ALA A 8 -1.81 4.50 8.10
CA ALA A 8 -2.70 5.64 8.23
C ALA A 8 -1.96 6.97 8.08
N VAL A 9 -0.79 7.09 8.69
CA VAL A 9 0.07 8.27 8.56
C VAL A 9 0.56 8.44 7.13
N ILE A 10 1.06 7.38 6.50
CA ILE A 10 1.55 7.39 5.12
C ILE A 10 0.43 7.79 4.15
N LEU A 11 -0.76 7.22 4.27
CA LEU A 11 -1.89 7.54 3.41
C LEU A 11 -2.33 9.00 3.53
N ARG A 12 -2.33 9.55 4.75
CA ARG A 12 -2.62 10.96 4.99
C ARG A 12 -1.58 11.87 4.34
N ASP A 13 -0.31 11.54 4.46
CA ASP A 13 0.77 12.34 3.88
C ASP A 13 0.79 12.24 2.35
N LEU A 14 0.44 11.07 1.78
CA LEU A 14 0.23 10.90 0.34
C LEU A 14 -0.92 11.77 -0.18
N ASP A 15 -2.04 11.84 0.52
CA ASP A 15 -3.16 12.71 0.12
C ASP A 15 -2.75 14.17 0.09
N ARG A 16 -2.01 14.60 1.08
CA ARG A 16 -1.47 15.96 1.16
C ARG A 16 -0.51 16.26 0.01
N LEU A 17 0.38 15.33 -0.29
CA LEU A 17 1.34 15.46 -1.39
C LEU A 17 0.64 15.50 -2.75
N ILE A 18 -0.34 14.64 -3.00
CA ILE A 18 -1.13 14.65 -4.23
C ILE A 18 -1.86 15.98 -4.40
N GLY A 19 -2.43 16.55 -3.34
CA GLY A 19 -3.05 17.87 -3.35
C GLY A 19 -2.07 18.98 -3.76
N ILE A 20 -0.88 19.00 -3.17
CA ILE A 20 0.17 19.97 -3.51
C ILE A 20 0.60 19.83 -4.97
N LEU A 21 0.80 18.60 -5.46
CA LEU A 21 1.17 18.37 -6.86
C LEU A 21 0.07 18.78 -7.84
N ALA A 22 -1.19 18.61 -7.49
CA ALA A 22 -2.32 19.08 -8.29
C ALA A 22 -2.32 20.62 -8.39
N ASP A 23 -2.10 21.32 -7.29
CA ASP A 23 -1.98 22.78 -7.28
C ASP A 23 -0.79 23.27 -8.11
N LEU A 24 0.37 22.63 -7.99
CA LEU A 24 1.55 22.92 -8.81
C LEU A 24 1.28 22.69 -10.30
N THR A 25 0.56 21.62 -10.64
CA THR A 25 0.17 21.31 -12.02
C THR A 25 -0.67 22.44 -12.63
N GLN A 26 -1.63 22.95 -11.90
CA GLN A 26 -2.45 24.08 -12.35
C GLN A 26 -1.64 25.37 -12.47
N LYS A 27 -0.80 25.66 -11.49
CA LYS A 27 0.02 26.87 -11.45
C LYS A 27 1.03 26.93 -12.60
N TYR A 28 1.69 25.82 -12.90
CA TYR A 28 2.77 25.75 -13.90
C TYR A 28 2.35 25.06 -15.20
N ARG A 29 1.06 25.08 -15.50
CA ARG A 29 0.48 24.45 -16.68
C ARG A 29 1.14 24.82 -18.00
N TYR A 30 1.54 26.09 -18.13
CA TYR A 30 2.14 26.63 -19.35
C TYR A 30 3.63 26.92 -19.23
N THR A 31 4.27 26.56 -18.14
CA THR A 31 5.70 26.77 -17.95
C THR A 31 6.49 25.75 -18.76
N LEU A 32 7.25 26.22 -19.75
CA LEU A 32 8.08 25.36 -20.58
C LEU A 32 9.32 24.88 -19.81
N CYS A 33 9.63 23.62 -19.96
CA CYS A 33 10.88 23.04 -19.52
C CYS A 33 11.38 22.01 -20.54
N VAL A 34 12.59 21.54 -20.37
CA VAL A 34 13.21 20.55 -21.28
C VAL A 34 13.02 19.15 -20.74
N ALA A 35 12.42 18.29 -21.54
CA ALA A 35 12.40 16.86 -21.27
C ALA A 35 13.80 16.26 -21.39
N ARG A 36 14.11 15.28 -20.56
CA ARG A 36 15.39 14.58 -20.57
C ARG A 36 15.17 13.08 -20.70
N SER A 37 15.97 12.46 -21.56
CA SER A 37 16.07 11.02 -21.70
C SER A 37 17.55 10.64 -21.73
N PHE A 38 17.93 9.59 -21.01
CA PHE A 38 19.34 9.18 -20.83
C PHE A 38 20.29 10.33 -20.39
N GLY A 39 19.78 11.30 -19.62
CA GLY A 39 20.54 12.47 -19.18
C GLY A 39 20.73 13.56 -20.26
N GLN A 40 20.21 13.38 -21.47
CA GLN A 40 20.29 14.33 -22.57
C GLN A 40 18.97 15.10 -22.74
N HIS A 41 19.08 16.32 -23.30
CA HIS A 41 17.92 17.12 -23.65
C HIS A 41 17.22 16.52 -24.88
N GLU A 42 15.92 16.30 -24.80
CA GLU A 42 15.13 15.82 -25.94
C GLU A 42 14.24 16.92 -26.52
N GLY A 43 13.11 17.16 -25.94
CA GLY A 43 12.13 18.08 -26.48
C GLY A 43 11.52 19.02 -25.43
N PRO A 44 10.79 20.04 -25.89
CA PRO A 44 10.06 20.91 -24.99
C PRO A 44 8.91 20.17 -24.33
N ILE A 45 8.75 20.34 -23.02
CA ILE A 45 7.65 19.82 -22.21
C ILE A 45 7.18 20.93 -21.28
N THR A 46 5.98 20.82 -20.73
CA THR A 46 5.54 21.72 -19.69
C THR A 46 5.83 21.17 -18.29
N PHE A 47 6.19 22.01 -17.36
CA PHE A 47 6.41 21.61 -15.98
C PHE A 47 5.14 21.06 -15.34
N GLY A 48 3.98 21.61 -15.71
CA GLY A 48 2.69 21.09 -15.27
C GLY A 48 2.42 19.65 -15.72
N TYR A 49 2.83 19.26 -16.92
CA TYR A 49 2.73 17.87 -17.39
C TYR A 49 3.59 16.93 -16.53
N LYS A 50 4.80 17.33 -16.19
CA LYS A 50 5.71 16.57 -15.35
C LYS A 50 5.14 16.34 -13.94
N THR A 51 4.61 17.39 -13.32
CA THR A 51 3.99 17.30 -11.99
C THR A 51 2.69 16.50 -12.02
N ALA A 52 1.91 16.57 -13.10
CA ALA A 52 0.71 15.76 -13.30
C ALA A 52 1.04 14.27 -13.38
N ALA A 53 2.10 13.90 -14.11
CA ALA A 53 2.57 12.52 -14.19
C ALA A 53 2.94 11.96 -12.81
N TRP A 54 3.63 12.73 -12.00
CA TRP A 54 3.98 12.34 -10.62
C TRP A 54 2.73 12.20 -9.73
N ALA A 55 1.76 13.10 -9.86
CA ALA A 55 0.51 13.01 -9.11
C ALA A 55 -0.27 11.74 -9.46
N MET A 56 -0.33 11.38 -10.73
CA MET A 56 -0.97 10.14 -11.21
C MET A 56 -0.29 8.89 -10.66
N GLU A 57 1.04 8.85 -10.67
CA GLU A 57 1.83 7.74 -10.14
C GLU A 57 1.59 7.57 -8.63
N LEU A 58 1.63 8.65 -7.87
CA LEU A 58 1.35 8.61 -6.43
C LEU A 58 -0.08 8.20 -6.13
N HIS A 59 -1.04 8.62 -6.95
CA HIS A 59 -2.43 8.18 -6.81
C HIS A 59 -2.57 6.67 -7.04
N HIS A 60 -1.86 6.13 -8.03
CA HIS A 60 -1.81 4.69 -8.27
C HIS A 60 -1.18 3.93 -7.09
N CYS A 61 -0.04 4.40 -6.57
CA CYS A 61 0.59 3.84 -5.37
C CYS A 61 -0.34 3.86 -4.15
N LYS A 62 -1.09 4.94 -3.96
CA LYS A 62 -2.08 5.03 -2.89
C LYS A 62 -3.15 3.93 -3.00
N ARG A 63 -3.68 3.69 -4.20
CA ARG A 63 -4.64 2.61 -4.43
C ARG A 63 -4.06 1.25 -4.08
N LEU A 64 -2.84 0.97 -4.54
CA LEU A 64 -2.14 -0.28 -4.21
C LEU A 64 -1.95 -0.47 -2.69
N LEU A 65 -1.63 0.61 -1.97
CA LEU A 65 -1.50 0.55 -0.50
C LEU A 65 -2.83 0.25 0.18
N ILE A 66 -3.93 0.84 -0.28
CA ILE A 66 -5.27 0.60 0.27
C ILE A 66 -5.72 -0.85 0.01
N ASP A 67 -5.51 -1.35 -1.19
CA ASP A 67 -5.84 -2.72 -1.56
C ASP A 67 -4.96 -3.71 -0.79
N GLY A 68 -3.65 -3.44 -0.71
CA GLY A 68 -2.71 -4.23 0.08
C GLY A 68 -3.02 -4.24 1.58
N GLN A 69 -3.58 -3.17 2.12
CA GLN A 69 -4.00 -3.13 3.52
C GLN A 69 -5.07 -4.19 3.84
N ARG A 70 -5.92 -4.50 2.90
CA ARG A 70 -6.94 -5.54 3.06
C ARG A 70 -6.34 -6.95 3.10
N ASP A 71 -5.35 -7.20 2.26
CA ASP A 71 -4.83 -8.55 2.01
C ASP A 71 -3.65 -8.91 2.93
N TYR A 72 -2.83 -7.95 3.33
CA TYR A 72 -1.56 -8.19 4.04
C TYR A 72 -1.59 -7.91 5.55
N LEU A 73 -2.64 -7.30 6.07
CA LEU A 73 -2.77 -7.07 7.51
C LEU A 73 -3.30 -8.30 8.26
N VAL A 74 -2.74 -9.45 7.96
CA VAL A 74 -2.98 -10.71 8.68
C VAL A 74 -1.82 -11.00 9.62
N GLY A 75 -2.15 -11.28 10.88
CA GLY A 75 -1.16 -11.71 11.86
C GLY A 75 -0.73 -13.15 11.59
N LYS A 76 0.58 -13.39 11.55
CA LYS A 76 1.13 -14.74 11.51
C LYS A 76 1.45 -15.24 12.93
N ALA A 77 0.81 -16.31 13.36
CA ALA A 77 0.99 -16.91 14.69
C ALA A 77 1.26 -18.44 14.59
N THR A 78 2.00 -18.85 13.56
CA THR A 78 2.25 -20.27 13.27
C THR A 78 3.49 -20.85 13.94
N GLY A 79 4.29 -20.05 14.65
CA GLY A 79 5.59 -20.46 15.21
C GLY A 79 6.69 -20.55 14.14
N THR A 80 7.89 -20.95 14.56
CA THR A 80 9.08 -21.02 13.69
C THR A 80 8.96 -22.05 12.56
N ILE A 81 8.27 -23.15 12.81
CA ILE A 81 8.11 -24.26 11.84
C ILE A 81 6.86 -24.08 10.96
N GLY A 82 5.95 -23.18 11.33
CA GLY A 82 4.74 -22.90 10.56
C GLY A 82 3.60 -23.91 10.73
N ASN A 83 3.69 -24.84 11.68
CA ASN A 83 2.71 -25.91 11.91
C ASN A 83 1.82 -25.73 13.14
N LEU A 84 1.82 -24.56 13.76
CA LEU A 84 1.03 -24.23 14.96
C LEU A 84 1.35 -25.07 16.22
N SER A 85 2.39 -25.90 16.20
CA SER A 85 2.72 -26.81 17.30
C SER A 85 2.96 -26.09 18.65
N SER A 86 3.50 -24.89 18.62
CA SER A 86 3.72 -24.08 19.80
C SER A 86 2.42 -23.48 20.38
N LEU A 87 1.39 -23.34 19.55
CA LEU A 87 0.09 -22.76 19.92
C LEU A 87 -0.94 -23.82 20.30
N GLU A 88 -0.74 -25.08 19.89
CA GLU A 88 -1.67 -26.17 20.15
C GLU A 88 -1.94 -26.35 21.66
N ARG A 89 -0.90 -26.23 22.49
CA ARG A 89 -0.98 -26.32 23.94
C ARG A 89 -1.77 -25.14 24.56
N PHE A 90 -1.76 -23.99 23.90
CA PHE A 90 -2.46 -22.78 24.34
C PHE A 90 -3.96 -22.80 23.91
N TYR A 91 -4.24 -23.28 22.70
CA TYR A 91 -5.58 -23.33 22.14
C TYR A 91 -6.39 -24.55 22.63
N ARG A 92 -5.78 -25.66 22.99
CA ARG A 92 -6.46 -26.82 23.59
C ARG A 92 -7.15 -26.48 24.93
N ARG A 93 -6.65 -25.52 25.66
CA ARG A 93 -7.28 -25.04 26.92
C ARG A 93 -8.49 -24.13 26.73
N LYS A 94 -8.58 -23.45 25.60
CA LYS A 94 -9.75 -22.65 25.22
C LYS A 94 -10.31 -23.30 23.97
N ALA A 95 -11.31 -24.16 24.12
CA ALA A 95 -12.00 -24.83 23.02
C ALA A 95 -12.28 -23.86 21.87
N CYS A 96 -11.39 -23.84 20.85
CA CYS A 96 -11.58 -23.01 19.69
C CYS A 96 -12.61 -23.69 18.78
N PRO A 97 -13.76 -23.06 18.46
CA PRO A 97 -14.82 -23.67 17.66
C PRO A 97 -14.40 -24.02 16.23
N LEU A 98 -13.23 -23.56 15.78
CA LEU A 98 -12.68 -23.84 14.44
C LEU A 98 -12.26 -25.31 14.24
N SER A 99 -11.96 -26.07 15.33
CA SER A 99 -11.60 -27.48 15.20
C SER A 99 -12.80 -28.39 14.95
N LYS A 100 -14.03 -27.94 15.20
CA LYS A 100 -15.25 -28.71 14.95
C LYS A 100 -15.75 -28.63 13.49
N GLY A 101 -15.32 -27.62 12.72
CA GLY A 101 -15.72 -27.46 11.34
C GLY A 101 -14.93 -28.33 10.34
N PHE A 102 -13.74 -28.78 10.69
CA PHE A 102 -12.88 -29.56 9.77
C PHE A 102 -13.04 -31.09 9.95
N ALA A 103 -13.60 -31.54 11.06
CA ALA A 103 -13.80 -32.96 11.34
C ALA A 103 -15.16 -33.52 10.86
N GLY A 104 -15.99 -32.68 10.24
CA GLY A 104 -17.37 -33.03 9.85
C GLY A 104 -17.59 -33.35 8.37
N SER A 105 -16.55 -33.42 7.53
CA SER A 105 -16.68 -33.66 6.08
C SER A 105 -16.02 -34.91 5.54
N SER A 106 -15.92 -35.99 6.35
CA SER A 106 -15.56 -37.31 5.88
C SER A 106 -16.63 -38.30 6.24
N SER A 107 -17.66 -38.39 5.45
CA SER A 107 -18.55 -39.55 5.27
C SER A 107 -19.08 -39.56 3.85
#